data_dcb28d528bf7f24c2af53650f38feac5
#
_entry.id   dcb28d528bf7f24c2af53650f38feac5
#
_cell.length_a   1.000
_cell.length_b   1.000
_cell.length_c   1.000
_cell.angle_alpha   90.00
_cell.angle_beta   90.00
_cell.angle_gamma   90.00
#
_symmetry.space_group_name_H-M   'P 1'
#
loop_
_entity.id
_entity.type
_entity.pdbx_description
1 polymer ?
#
loop_
_entity_poly.entity_id
_entity_poly.type
_entity_poly.pdbx_seq_one_letter_code
_entity_poly.pdbx_strand_id
1 'polypeptide(L)'
;MKNVVSILRRDLGAYFTSPIGYIFMMVFVTISVGLYITMFFSFPRADMRPYFDNLPLLLCVFIPAVTMRIWAEERKENTWEMLLTFPMRAAELVIGKFLAAFIFFALTLLATITVPAMLYSLGNPDTGAILGGYFGTLLLGAFFLALGIFFSGFCKDQIVAFVVTLLTCFMFFLIGTDFIASYIDDKFAGLGT
;
A
#
# COMPACT_ATOMS: atom_id res chain seq x y z
N MET A 1 9.59 17.74 -16.13
CA MET A 1 8.43 17.86 -15.21
C MET A 1 7.08 17.79 -15.93
N LYS A 2 6.90 18.38 -17.12
CA LYS A 2 5.61 18.29 -17.87
C LYS A 2 5.23 16.83 -18.20
N ASN A 3 6.20 15.99 -18.57
CA ASN A 3 5.97 14.59 -18.92
C ASN A 3 5.49 13.75 -17.72
N VAL A 4 6.09 13.94 -16.53
CA VAL A 4 5.70 13.25 -15.29
C VAL A 4 4.23 13.56 -14.95
N VAL A 5 3.82 14.82 -15.03
CA VAL A 5 2.43 15.23 -14.76
C VAL A 5 1.45 14.65 -15.78
N SER A 6 1.85 14.58 -17.05
CA SER A 6 1.01 13.96 -18.09
C SER A 6 0.79 12.46 -17.85
N ILE A 7 1.85 11.73 -17.48
CA ILE A 7 1.79 10.30 -17.14
C ILE A 7 0.92 10.10 -15.88
N LEU A 8 1.19 10.87 -14.83
CA LEU A 8 0.43 10.83 -13.59
C LEU A 8 -1.07 11.01 -13.85
N ARG A 9 -1.45 12.03 -14.64
CA ARG A 9 -2.85 12.32 -14.91
C ARG A 9 -3.51 11.22 -15.75
N ARG A 10 -2.78 10.65 -16.70
CA ARG A 10 -3.25 9.50 -17.50
C ARG A 10 -3.51 8.29 -16.64
N ASP A 11 -2.50 7.89 -15.84
CA ASP A 11 -2.56 6.65 -15.06
C ASP A 11 -3.50 6.79 -13.86
N LEU A 12 -3.52 7.95 -13.20
CA LEU A 12 -4.52 8.24 -12.16
C LEU A 12 -5.94 8.23 -12.75
N GLY A 13 -6.13 8.82 -13.94
CA GLY A 13 -7.39 8.76 -14.66
C GLY A 13 -7.81 7.31 -14.95
N ALA A 14 -6.87 6.45 -15.35
CA ALA A 14 -7.14 5.04 -15.61
C ALA A 14 -7.64 4.28 -14.36
N TYR A 15 -7.13 4.59 -13.16
CA TYR A 15 -7.65 4.02 -11.91
C TYR A 15 -9.10 4.42 -11.64
N PHE A 16 -9.47 5.66 -11.93
CA PHE A 16 -10.83 6.16 -11.68
C PHE A 16 -11.83 5.92 -12.83
N THR A 17 -11.36 5.66 -14.04
CA THR A 17 -12.24 5.26 -15.15
C THR A 17 -12.47 3.75 -15.18
N SER A 18 -11.57 2.96 -14.58
CA SER A 18 -11.71 1.52 -14.47
C SER A 18 -12.60 1.13 -13.28
N PRO A 19 -13.61 0.27 -13.46
CA PRO A 19 -14.40 -0.26 -12.34
C PRO A 19 -13.54 -1.01 -11.32
N ILE A 20 -12.40 -1.50 -11.73
CA ILE A 20 -11.47 -2.26 -10.88
C ILE A 20 -10.86 -1.37 -9.79
N GLY A 21 -10.52 -0.11 -10.08
CA GLY A 21 -10.02 0.83 -9.08
C GLY A 21 -11.01 1.06 -7.95
N TYR A 22 -12.29 1.22 -8.28
CA TYR A 22 -13.36 1.36 -7.28
C TYR A 22 -13.55 0.10 -6.45
N ILE A 23 -13.49 -1.08 -7.08
CA ILE A 23 -13.58 -2.37 -6.37
C ILE A 23 -12.43 -2.48 -5.35
N PHE A 24 -11.19 -2.17 -5.75
CA PHE A 24 -10.06 -2.21 -4.83
C PHE A 24 -10.23 -1.22 -3.66
N MET A 25 -10.66 0.01 -3.93
CA MET A 25 -10.90 1.00 -2.89
C MET A 25 -12.01 0.53 -1.92
N MET A 26 -13.14 0.04 -2.44
CA MET A 26 -14.24 -0.46 -1.62
C MET A 26 -13.83 -1.66 -0.76
N VAL A 27 -13.14 -2.63 -1.36
CA VAL A 27 -12.67 -3.83 -0.64
C VAL A 27 -11.70 -3.45 0.47
N PHE A 28 -10.72 -2.57 0.19
CA PHE A 28 -9.78 -2.10 1.21
C PHE A 28 -10.50 -1.41 2.37
N VAL A 29 -11.36 -0.43 2.08
CA VAL A 29 -12.10 0.32 3.10
C VAL A 29 -13.00 -0.62 3.90
N THR A 30 -13.75 -1.50 3.22
CA THR A 30 -14.67 -2.44 3.89
C THR A 30 -13.93 -3.39 4.82
N ILE A 31 -12.83 -3.97 4.37
CA ILE A 31 -12.05 -4.92 5.20
C ILE A 31 -11.37 -4.17 6.35
N SER A 32 -10.71 -3.05 6.10
CA SER A 32 -9.99 -2.30 7.13
C SER A 32 -10.93 -1.77 8.23
N VAL A 33 -12.06 -1.19 7.83
CA VAL A 33 -13.09 -0.69 8.76
C VAL A 33 -13.78 -1.85 9.47
N GLY A 34 -14.11 -2.93 8.76
CA GLY A 34 -14.77 -4.11 9.31
C GLY A 34 -13.92 -4.81 10.39
N LEU A 35 -12.62 -4.97 10.15
CA LEU A 35 -11.68 -5.53 11.15
C LEU A 35 -11.63 -4.64 12.40
N TYR A 36 -11.56 -3.31 12.22
CA TYR A 36 -11.55 -2.39 13.35
C TYR A 36 -12.85 -2.44 14.16
N ILE A 37 -14.00 -2.43 13.50
CA ILE A 37 -15.32 -2.50 14.17
C ILE A 37 -15.42 -3.79 15.01
N THR A 38 -14.98 -4.92 14.47
CA THR A 38 -14.99 -6.20 15.21
C THR A 38 -14.14 -6.14 16.48
N MET A 39 -12.95 -5.52 16.39
CA MET A 39 -12.09 -5.32 17.56
C MET A 39 -12.65 -4.31 18.55
N PHE A 40 -13.25 -3.23 18.07
CA PHE A 40 -13.86 -2.20 18.90
C PHE A 40 -14.99 -2.76 19.79
N PHE A 41 -15.84 -3.64 19.24
CA PHE A 41 -16.89 -4.28 20.02
C PHE A 41 -16.37 -5.33 21.01
N SER A 42 -15.23 -5.94 20.73
CA SER A 42 -14.59 -6.91 21.65
C SER A 42 -13.90 -6.22 22.82
N PHE A 43 -13.31 -5.04 22.57
CA PHE A 43 -12.58 -4.24 23.56
C PHE A 43 -12.98 -2.77 23.41
N PRO A 44 -14.07 -2.31 24.09
CA PRO A 44 -14.58 -0.95 23.92
C PRO A 44 -13.63 0.10 24.51
N ARG A 45 -12.58 0.46 23.75
CA ARG A 45 -11.65 1.54 24.06
C ARG A 45 -11.59 2.48 22.86
N ALA A 46 -11.59 3.79 23.11
CA ALA A 46 -11.43 4.80 22.09
C ALA A 46 -9.96 4.92 21.67
N ASP A 47 -9.37 3.83 21.16
CA ASP A 47 -7.97 3.75 20.73
C ASP A 47 -7.91 3.26 19.27
N MET A 48 -7.12 3.94 18.45
CA MET A 48 -6.88 3.55 17.05
C MET A 48 -5.64 2.69 16.84
N ARG A 49 -4.86 2.40 17.86
CA ARG A 49 -3.67 1.54 17.72
C ARG A 49 -4.01 0.19 17.08
N PRO A 50 -5.06 -0.55 17.52
CA PRO A 50 -5.40 -1.83 16.91
C PRO A 50 -5.76 -1.72 15.41
N TYR A 51 -6.24 -0.56 14.96
CA TYR A 51 -6.48 -0.31 13.54
C TYR A 51 -5.16 -0.27 12.77
N PHE A 52 -4.20 0.51 13.25
CA PHE A 52 -2.90 0.65 12.58
C PHE A 52 -2.04 -0.60 12.66
N ASP A 53 -2.18 -1.41 13.70
CA ASP A 53 -1.46 -2.68 13.85
C ASP A 53 -1.87 -3.72 12.79
N ASN A 54 -3.12 -3.67 12.32
CA ASN A 54 -3.63 -4.58 11.28
C ASN A 54 -3.39 -4.08 9.85
N LEU A 55 -3.17 -2.76 9.65
CA LEU A 55 -2.98 -2.19 8.32
C LEU A 55 -1.78 -2.76 7.55
N PRO A 56 -0.60 -3.00 8.16
CA PRO A 56 0.54 -3.55 7.45
C PRO A 56 0.24 -4.89 6.77
N LEU A 57 -0.46 -5.78 7.47
CA LEU A 57 -0.86 -7.07 6.91
C LEU A 57 -1.81 -6.90 5.72
N LEU A 58 -2.76 -5.99 5.83
CA LEU A 58 -3.71 -5.69 4.76
C LEU A 58 -3.02 -5.06 3.56
N LEU A 59 -2.04 -4.18 3.78
CA LEU A 59 -1.22 -3.58 2.74
C LEU A 59 -0.35 -4.60 2.00
N CYS A 60 0.13 -5.67 2.67
CA CYS A 60 0.87 -6.76 2.04
C CYS A 60 0.08 -7.45 0.92
N VAL A 61 -1.26 -7.45 1.00
CA VAL A 61 -2.14 -8.03 -0.03
C VAL A 61 -2.62 -6.96 -1.01
N PHE A 62 -3.01 -5.80 -0.50
CA PHE A 62 -3.63 -4.74 -1.28
C PHE A 62 -2.65 -4.10 -2.28
N ILE A 63 -1.43 -3.77 -1.84
CA ILE A 63 -0.47 -3.07 -2.68
C ILE A 63 0.02 -3.94 -3.85
N PRO A 64 0.39 -5.23 -3.66
CA PRO A 64 0.71 -6.10 -4.79
C PRO A 64 -0.43 -6.20 -5.81
N ALA A 65 -1.68 -6.24 -5.34
CA ALA A 65 -2.84 -6.31 -6.22
C ALA A 65 -3.03 -5.05 -7.09
N VAL A 66 -2.69 -3.89 -6.54
CA VAL A 66 -2.72 -2.61 -7.29
C VAL A 66 -1.52 -2.51 -8.25
N THR A 67 -0.33 -2.93 -7.81
CA THR A 67 0.91 -2.73 -8.57
C THR A 67 1.15 -3.78 -9.66
N MET A 68 0.54 -4.98 -9.54
CA MET A 68 0.73 -6.07 -10.51
C MET A 68 0.42 -5.67 -11.96
N ARG A 69 -0.46 -4.70 -12.18
CA ARG A 69 -0.91 -4.26 -13.51
C ARG A 69 -0.03 -3.18 -14.12
N ILE A 70 0.72 -2.43 -13.32
CA ILE A 70 1.38 -1.18 -13.73
C ILE A 70 2.30 -1.37 -14.95
N TRP A 71 3.06 -2.48 -14.99
CA TRP A 71 3.96 -2.80 -16.09
C TRP A 71 3.57 -4.07 -16.84
N ALA A 72 3.02 -5.06 -16.15
CA ALA A 72 2.69 -6.34 -16.75
C ALA A 72 1.55 -6.20 -17.77
N GLU A 73 0.61 -5.29 -17.58
CA GLU A 73 -0.46 -4.99 -18.54
C GLU A 73 0.09 -4.35 -19.82
N GLU A 74 1.00 -3.38 -19.71
CA GLU A 74 1.65 -2.74 -20.87
C GLU A 74 2.51 -3.73 -21.68
N ARG A 75 3.15 -4.70 -21.00
CA ARG A 75 3.89 -5.78 -21.68
C ARG A 75 2.96 -6.75 -22.38
N LYS A 76 1.83 -7.09 -21.79
CA LYS A 76 0.83 -7.99 -22.38
C LYS A 76 0.19 -7.39 -23.62
N GLU A 77 -0.02 -6.09 -23.64
CA GLU A 77 -0.61 -5.35 -24.75
C GLU A 77 0.41 -4.93 -25.83
N ASN A 78 1.70 -5.27 -25.66
CA ASN A 78 2.81 -4.85 -26.53
C ASN A 78 2.94 -3.32 -26.66
N THR A 79 2.39 -2.56 -25.74
CA THR A 79 2.49 -1.09 -25.70
C THR A 79 3.80 -0.60 -25.10
N TRP A 80 4.57 -1.51 -24.49
CA TRP A 80 5.90 -1.25 -23.91
C TRP A 80 6.88 -0.67 -24.93
N GLU A 81 6.93 -1.24 -26.14
CA GLU A 81 7.81 -0.74 -27.20
C GLU A 81 7.42 0.66 -27.66
N MET A 82 6.13 0.95 -27.77
CA MET A 82 5.62 2.29 -28.06
C MET A 82 6.03 3.31 -27.00
N LEU A 83 5.99 2.95 -25.72
CA LEU A 83 6.39 3.84 -24.63
C LEU A 83 7.88 4.20 -24.66
N LEU A 84 8.74 3.27 -25.14
CA LEU A 84 10.17 3.51 -25.28
C LEU A 84 10.52 4.37 -26.50
N THR A 85 9.64 4.50 -27.49
CA THR A 85 9.84 5.37 -28.65
C THR A 85 9.53 6.84 -28.38
N PHE A 86 8.80 7.15 -27.28
CA PHE A 86 8.57 8.53 -26.88
C PHE A 86 9.87 9.19 -26.36
N PRO A 87 10.08 10.48 -26.64
CA PRO A 87 11.27 11.23 -26.22
C PRO A 87 11.17 11.59 -24.71
N MET A 88 10.99 10.58 -23.86
CA MET A 88 10.89 10.70 -22.41
C MET A 88 12.00 9.90 -21.73
N ARG A 89 12.50 10.39 -20.60
CA ARG A 89 13.45 9.64 -19.78
C ARG A 89 12.73 8.52 -19.03
N ALA A 90 13.34 7.33 -18.97
CA ALA A 90 12.77 6.19 -18.23
C ALA A 90 12.45 6.54 -16.76
N ALA A 91 13.27 7.38 -16.13
CA ALA A 91 13.02 7.87 -14.78
C ALA A 91 11.72 8.69 -14.66
N GLU A 92 11.37 9.52 -15.66
CA GLU A 92 10.15 10.30 -15.66
C GLU A 92 8.91 9.39 -15.72
N LEU A 93 9.02 8.29 -16.46
CA LEU A 93 7.97 7.30 -16.60
C LEU A 93 7.72 6.55 -15.28
N VAL A 94 8.80 6.06 -14.64
CA VAL A 94 8.71 5.35 -13.35
C VAL A 94 8.16 6.25 -12.26
N ILE A 95 8.67 7.49 -12.14
CA ILE A 95 8.20 8.45 -11.14
C ILE A 95 6.73 8.81 -11.37
N GLY A 96 6.32 9.00 -12.63
CA GLY A 96 4.92 9.30 -12.96
C GLY A 96 3.96 8.19 -12.54
N LYS A 97 4.32 6.93 -12.81
CA LYS A 97 3.55 5.75 -12.40
C LYS A 97 3.52 5.56 -10.88
N PHE A 98 4.67 5.75 -10.22
CA PHE A 98 4.74 5.69 -8.76
C PHE A 98 3.83 6.74 -8.11
N LEU A 99 3.89 7.98 -8.56
CA LEU A 99 3.06 9.06 -8.03
C LEU A 99 1.56 8.81 -8.27
N ALA A 100 1.18 8.26 -9.44
CA ALA A 100 -0.21 7.91 -9.71
C ALA A 100 -0.73 6.85 -8.74
N ALA A 101 0.02 5.77 -8.55
CA ALA A 101 -0.32 4.70 -7.61
C ALA A 101 -0.32 5.19 -6.15
N PHE A 102 0.64 6.04 -5.78
CA PHE A 102 0.73 6.62 -4.44
C PHE A 102 -0.45 7.55 -4.13
N ILE A 103 -0.86 8.41 -5.07
CA ILE A 103 -2.03 9.28 -4.90
C ILE A 103 -3.31 8.43 -4.79
N PHE A 104 -3.45 7.40 -5.63
CA PHE A 104 -4.58 6.47 -5.52
C PHE A 104 -4.63 5.80 -4.16
N PHE A 105 -3.50 5.32 -3.64
CA PHE A 105 -3.39 4.74 -2.31
C PHE A 105 -3.71 5.76 -1.20
N ALA A 106 -3.16 6.97 -1.30
CA ALA A 106 -3.43 8.04 -0.34
C ALA A 106 -4.93 8.42 -0.29
N LEU A 107 -5.61 8.48 -1.45
CA LEU A 107 -7.05 8.71 -1.51
C LEU A 107 -7.84 7.54 -0.92
N THR A 108 -7.40 6.30 -1.15
CA THR A 108 -8.00 5.11 -0.53
C THR A 108 -7.85 5.15 1.00
N LEU A 109 -6.70 5.55 1.49
CA LEU A 109 -6.45 5.70 2.93
C LEU A 109 -7.26 6.87 3.51
N LEU A 110 -7.40 7.99 2.79
CA LEU A 110 -8.26 9.10 3.19
C LEU A 110 -9.74 8.70 3.29
N ALA A 111 -10.20 7.76 2.47
CA ALA A 111 -11.57 7.24 2.57
C ALA A 111 -11.85 6.54 3.92
N THR A 112 -10.81 6.06 4.61
CA THR A 112 -10.94 5.45 5.96
C THR A 112 -11.04 6.49 7.09
N ILE A 113 -11.01 7.79 6.80
CA ILE A 113 -11.11 8.87 7.81
C ILE A 113 -12.46 8.85 8.57
N THR A 114 -13.43 8.12 8.06
CA THR A 114 -14.71 7.85 8.74
C THR A 114 -14.52 7.15 10.08
N VAL A 115 -13.45 6.35 10.24
CA VAL A 115 -13.14 5.62 11.48
C VAL A 115 -12.76 6.57 12.60
N PRO A 116 -11.74 7.44 12.45
CA PRO A 116 -11.45 8.44 13.47
C PRO A 116 -12.60 9.41 13.72
N ALA A 117 -13.35 9.81 12.67
CA ALA A 117 -14.54 10.66 12.85
C ALA A 117 -15.59 10.01 13.76
N MET A 118 -15.83 8.71 13.60
CA MET A 118 -16.70 7.93 14.49
C MET A 118 -16.14 7.90 15.92
N LEU A 119 -14.84 7.70 16.09
CA LEU A 119 -14.22 7.66 17.41
C LEU A 119 -14.35 8.99 18.18
N TYR A 120 -14.19 10.12 17.48
CA TYR A 120 -14.38 11.45 18.09
C TYR A 120 -15.82 11.68 18.56
N SER A 121 -16.80 11.03 17.95
CA SER A 121 -18.20 11.11 18.41
C SER A 121 -18.49 10.22 19.62
N LEU A 122 -17.68 9.20 19.87
CA LEU A 122 -17.84 8.22 20.93
C LEU A 122 -16.93 8.46 22.15
N GLY A 123 -15.86 9.24 21.99
CA GLY A 123 -14.91 9.50 23.05
C GLY A 123 -13.83 10.52 22.67
N ASN A 124 -12.76 10.59 23.45
CA ASN A 124 -11.59 11.46 23.21
C ASN A 124 -10.38 10.60 22.80
N PRO A 125 -10.25 10.23 21.52
CA PRO A 125 -9.08 9.50 21.04
C PRO A 125 -7.84 10.40 21.00
N ASP A 126 -6.64 9.81 21.15
CA ASP A 126 -5.37 10.51 21.02
C ASP A 126 -5.11 10.92 19.56
N THR A 127 -5.22 12.22 19.29
CA THR A 127 -4.94 12.81 17.95
C THR A 127 -3.53 12.56 17.47
N GLY A 128 -2.54 12.54 18.38
CA GLY A 128 -1.14 12.30 18.03
C GLY A 128 -0.93 10.90 17.49
N ALA A 129 -1.52 9.91 18.13
CA ALA A 129 -1.47 8.50 17.69
C ALA A 129 -2.18 8.31 16.33
N ILE A 130 -3.30 9.00 16.10
CA ILE A 130 -4.03 8.95 14.83
C ILE A 130 -3.19 9.51 13.68
N LEU A 131 -2.68 10.74 13.82
CA LEU A 131 -1.89 11.39 12.80
C LEU A 131 -0.59 10.62 12.52
N GLY A 132 0.10 10.19 13.58
CA GLY A 132 1.31 9.36 13.46
C GLY A 132 1.03 8.03 12.74
N GLY A 133 -0.08 7.37 13.07
CA GLY A 133 -0.50 6.12 12.43
C GLY A 133 -0.81 6.28 10.94
N TYR A 134 -1.55 7.30 10.54
CA TYR A 134 -1.81 7.59 9.11
C TYR A 134 -0.54 7.93 8.36
N PHE A 135 0.34 8.76 8.94
CA PHE A 135 1.61 9.11 8.31
C PHE A 135 2.53 7.88 8.18
N GLY A 136 2.64 7.07 9.24
CA GLY A 136 3.40 5.81 9.20
C GLY A 136 2.87 4.84 8.14
N THR A 137 1.55 4.71 8.03
CA THR A 137 0.89 3.88 7.01
C THR A 137 1.16 4.40 5.60
N LEU A 138 1.15 5.71 5.38
CA LEU A 138 1.52 6.33 4.09
C LEU A 138 2.96 6.01 3.69
N LEU A 139 3.91 6.10 4.62
CA LEU A 139 5.31 5.78 4.36
C LEU A 139 5.52 4.29 4.08
N LEU A 140 4.89 3.42 4.86
CA LEU A 140 4.93 1.98 4.63
C LEU A 140 4.32 1.61 3.28
N GLY A 141 3.18 2.20 2.94
CA GLY A 141 2.53 2.03 1.65
C GLY A 141 3.39 2.52 0.49
N ALA A 142 4.07 3.66 0.62
CA ALA A 142 5.03 4.16 -0.37
C ALA A 142 6.18 3.17 -0.60
N PHE A 143 6.72 2.58 0.47
CA PHE A 143 7.77 1.57 0.40
C PHE A 143 7.29 0.31 -0.33
N PHE A 144 6.13 -0.23 0.04
CA PHE A 144 5.56 -1.41 -0.61
C PHE A 144 5.18 -1.13 -2.08
N LEU A 145 4.68 0.07 -2.40
CA LEU A 145 4.42 0.50 -3.78
C LEU A 145 5.71 0.53 -4.62
N ALA A 146 6.81 1.03 -4.06
CA ALA A 146 8.09 1.03 -4.76
C ALA A 146 8.57 -0.40 -5.07
N LEU A 147 8.45 -1.32 -4.09
CA LEU A 147 8.75 -2.75 -4.29
C LEU A 147 7.83 -3.37 -5.35
N GLY A 148 6.53 -3.09 -5.29
CA GLY A 148 5.56 -3.64 -6.24
C GLY A 148 5.81 -3.18 -7.67
N ILE A 149 6.11 -1.90 -7.87
CA ILE A 149 6.46 -1.36 -9.20
C ILE A 149 7.76 -1.97 -9.70
N PHE A 150 8.75 -2.15 -8.83
CA PHE A 150 10.01 -2.78 -9.18
C PHE A 150 9.80 -4.22 -9.69
N PHE A 151 9.10 -5.08 -8.93
CA PHE A 151 8.86 -6.46 -9.33
C PHE A 151 7.92 -6.57 -10.54
N SER A 152 6.90 -5.73 -10.64
CA SER A 152 6.02 -5.66 -11.81
C SER A 152 6.82 -5.35 -13.09
N GLY A 153 7.92 -4.58 -13.00
CA GLY A 153 8.81 -4.29 -14.11
C GLY A 153 9.62 -5.49 -14.62
N PHE A 154 9.93 -6.47 -13.77
CA PHE A 154 10.68 -7.67 -14.13
C PHE A 154 9.80 -8.81 -14.63
N CYS A 155 8.57 -8.92 -14.13
CA CYS A 155 7.66 -10.01 -14.46
C CYS A 155 6.92 -9.74 -15.77
N LYS A 156 6.73 -10.79 -16.59
CA LYS A 156 5.90 -10.72 -17.80
C LYS A 156 4.42 -10.93 -17.48
N ASP A 157 4.14 -11.78 -16.49
CA ASP A 157 2.79 -12.14 -16.07
C ASP A 157 2.37 -11.39 -14.82
N GLN A 158 1.12 -10.90 -14.81
CA GLN A 158 0.53 -10.15 -13.68
C GLN A 158 0.46 -11.01 -12.41
N ILE A 159 0.14 -12.30 -12.54
CA ILE A 159 0.02 -13.22 -11.41
C ILE A 159 1.39 -13.46 -10.76
N VAL A 160 2.44 -13.63 -11.57
CA VAL A 160 3.80 -13.79 -11.05
C VAL A 160 4.27 -12.51 -10.35
N ALA A 161 4.00 -11.34 -10.93
CA ALA A 161 4.30 -10.05 -10.31
C ALA A 161 3.59 -9.89 -8.96
N PHE A 162 2.31 -10.26 -8.88
CA PHE A 162 1.53 -10.24 -7.64
C PHE A 162 2.15 -11.13 -6.57
N VAL A 163 2.42 -12.41 -6.89
CA VAL A 163 2.93 -13.38 -5.91
C VAL A 163 4.32 -12.98 -5.39
N VAL A 164 5.23 -12.57 -6.29
CA VAL A 164 6.58 -12.16 -5.89
C VAL A 164 6.53 -10.92 -5.00
N THR A 165 5.73 -9.92 -5.36
CA THR A 165 5.57 -8.70 -4.56
C THR A 165 4.94 -9.02 -3.21
N LEU A 166 3.88 -9.85 -3.18
CA LEU A 166 3.21 -10.27 -1.95
C LEU A 166 4.17 -10.97 -1.00
N LEU A 167 4.92 -11.96 -1.50
CA LEU A 167 5.90 -12.67 -0.68
C LEU A 167 6.98 -11.73 -0.13
N THR A 168 7.47 -10.80 -0.95
CA THR A 168 8.47 -9.83 -0.51
C THR A 168 7.91 -8.88 0.55
N CYS A 169 6.73 -8.31 0.34
CA CYS A 169 6.07 -7.45 1.34
C CYS A 169 5.81 -8.22 2.64
N PHE A 170 5.37 -9.47 2.53
CA PHE A 170 5.13 -10.32 3.69
C PHE A 170 6.42 -10.65 4.46
N MET A 171 7.53 -10.87 3.77
CA MET A 171 8.85 -11.04 4.40
C MET A 171 9.26 -9.79 5.19
N PHE A 172 9.09 -8.60 4.61
CA PHE A 172 9.37 -7.36 5.34
C PHE A 172 8.44 -7.16 6.53
N PHE A 173 7.17 -7.51 6.39
CA PHE A 173 6.21 -7.47 7.50
C PHE A 173 6.64 -8.40 8.64
N LEU A 174 7.03 -9.64 8.34
CA LEU A 174 7.49 -10.60 9.36
C LEU A 174 8.75 -10.12 10.08
N ILE A 175 9.69 -9.49 9.38
CA ILE A 175 10.91 -8.93 9.98
C ILE A 175 10.56 -7.80 10.96
N GLY A 176 9.51 -7.02 10.67
CA GLY A 176 9.03 -5.94 11.53
C GLY A 176 8.19 -6.39 12.73
N THR A 177 7.84 -7.69 12.84
CA THR A 177 7.07 -8.18 13.98
C THR A 177 7.97 -8.54 15.17
N ASP A 178 7.45 -8.33 16.39
CA ASP A 178 8.14 -8.62 17.64
C ASP A 178 8.61 -10.08 17.77
N PHE A 179 7.98 -10.98 17.01
CA PHE A 179 8.34 -12.41 16.99
C PHE A 179 9.78 -12.64 16.49
N ILE A 180 10.20 -11.93 15.43
CA ILE A 180 11.58 -12.05 14.92
C ILE A 180 12.53 -11.23 15.79
N ALA A 181 12.11 -10.07 16.28
CA ALA A 181 12.90 -9.23 17.17
C ALA A 181 13.24 -9.99 18.46
N SER A 182 12.26 -10.64 19.11
CA SER A 182 12.48 -11.44 20.31
C SER A 182 13.37 -12.66 20.06
N TYR A 183 13.22 -13.31 18.89
CA TYR A 183 14.06 -14.47 18.53
C TYR A 183 15.53 -14.09 18.28
N ILE A 184 15.76 -12.91 17.73
CA ILE A 184 17.11 -12.35 17.51
C ILE A 184 17.72 -11.95 18.86
N ASP A 185 16.98 -11.25 19.73
CA ASP A 185 17.43 -10.84 21.06
C ASP A 185 17.83 -12.05 21.93
N ASP A 186 17.02 -13.10 21.97
CA ASP A 186 17.33 -14.33 22.71
C ASP A 186 18.62 -15.01 22.21
N LYS A 187 18.87 -14.98 20.91
CA LYS A 187 20.02 -15.65 20.31
C LYS A 187 21.31 -14.82 20.44
N PHE A 188 21.21 -13.48 20.44
CA PHE A 188 22.35 -12.59 20.62
C PHE A 188 22.64 -12.27 22.09
N ALA A 189 21.64 -12.28 22.97
CA ALA A 189 21.86 -12.19 24.41
C ALA A 189 22.69 -13.37 24.97
N GLY A 190 22.60 -14.56 24.33
CA GLY A 190 23.42 -15.72 24.66
C GLY A 190 24.88 -15.67 24.17
N LEU A 191 25.26 -14.69 23.34
CA LEU A 191 26.63 -14.52 22.81
C LEU A 191 27.46 -13.49 23.58
N GLY A 192 26.84 -12.81 24.57
CA GLY A 192 27.48 -11.74 25.40
C GLY A 192 27.84 -12.15 26.82
N THR A 193 27.64 -13.42 27.18
CA THR A 193 28.14 -14.06 28.44
C THR A 193 29.16 -15.13 28.11
#